data_509b3789470ecd5d520734c09fe47d94
#
_entry.id   509b3789470ecd5d520734c09fe47d94
#
_cell.length_a   1.000
_cell.length_b   1.000
_cell.length_c   1.000
_cell.angle_alpha   90.00
_cell.angle_beta   90.00
_cell.angle_gamma   90.00
#
_symmetry.space_group_name_H-M   'P 1'
#
loop_
_entity.id
_entity.type
_entity.pdbx_description
1 polymer ?
#
loop_
_entity_poly.entity_id
_entity_poly.type
_entity_poly.pdbx_seq_one_letter_code
_entity_poly.pdbx_strand_id
1 'polypeptide(L)'
;MLLRAGLIGDIHCEVTRLRRVLDHFRNSGIETMLAVGDIADGPGDLGETCALLESAGVLAVAGNHERWLLSGQMRDLPDATPLAAVTPRARAYLTALPKTRSFTSPRGPVLLCHGLGEDDMATVKPDDYGYDLESNRALWELVEGRTARFVVNGHSHRPMLRNISGLTILNAGTLHGARGHRPICAVGDFDEGYLQIYDITDDRISAAERWTFEQASRPHL
;
A
#
# COMPACT_ATOMS: atom_id res chain seq x y z
N MET A 1 0.32 -1.56 19.75
CA MET A 1 1.69 -1.45 19.20
C MET A 1 1.78 -2.39 18.02
N LEU A 2 2.25 -1.93 16.87
CA LEU A 2 2.34 -2.69 15.62
C LEU A 2 3.63 -3.53 15.63
N LEU A 3 3.51 -4.84 15.87
CA LEU A 3 4.64 -5.76 15.82
C LEU A 3 4.79 -6.34 14.40
N ARG A 4 3.67 -6.79 13.82
CA ARG A 4 3.62 -7.47 12.55
C ARG A 4 2.34 -7.09 11.80
N ALA A 5 2.43 -6.83 10.51
CA ALA A 5 1.27 -6.48 9.70
C ALA A 5 1.32 -7.13 8.31
N GLY A 6 0.17 -7.58 7.83
CA GLY A 6 -0.06 -7.86 6.42
C GLY A 6 -0.21 -6.56 5.66
N LEU A 7 0.56 -6.39 4.60
CA LEU A 7 0.58 -5.19 3.76
C LEU A 7 -0.07 -5.51 2.42
N ILE A 8 -1.12 -4.77 2.09
CA ILE A 8 -1.88 -4.89 0.84
C ILE A 8 -1.57 -3.62 0.05
N GLY A 9 -0.95 -3.79 -1.10
CA GLY A 9 -0.67 -2.72 -2.05
C GLY A 9 -1.93 -2.26 -2.78
N ASP A 10 -1.71 -1.52 -3.84
CA ASP A 10 -2.77 -0.97 -4.69
C ASP A 10 -3.72 -2.08 -5.17
N ILE A 11 -5.02 -1.96 -4.83
CA ILE A 11 -5.98 -3.08 -4.91
C ILE A 11 -6.67 -3.13 -6.26
N HIS A 12 -7.11 -1.97 -6.78
CA HIS A 12 -7.75 -1.83 -8.08
C HIS A 12 -8.86 -2.87 -8.34
N CYS A 13 -9.81 -2.98 -7.41
CA CYS A 13 -10.94 -3.91 -7.50
C CYS A 13 -10.55 -5.39 -7.79
N GLU A 14 -9.35 -5.81 -7.48
CA GLU A 14 -8.87 -7.20 -7.64
C GLU A 14 -9.48 -8.13 -6.59
N VAL A 15 -10.80 -8.29 -6.64
CA VAL A 15 -11.61 -9.01 -5.64
C VAL A 15 -11.08 -10.41 -5.35
N THR A 16 -10.77 -11.18 -6.38
CA THR A 16 -10.32 -12.57 -6.23
C THR A 16 -8.96 -12.66 -5.52
N ARG A 17 -8.02 -11.79 -5.90
CA ARG A 17 -6.69 -11.72 -5.27
C ARG A 17 -6.80 -11.20 -3.85
N LEU A 18 -7.61 -10.15 -3.63
CA LEU A 18 -7.85 -9.61 -2.29
C LEU A 18 -8.39 -10.68 -1.34
N ARG A 19 -9.38 -11.45 -1.75
CA ARG A 19 -9.95 -12.54 -0.95
C ARG A 19 -8.89 -13.55 -0.55
N ARG A 20 -8.04 -13.99 -1.48
CA ARG A 20 -6.93 -14.91 -1.22
C ARG A 20 -5.89 -14.33 -0.26
N VAL A 21 -5.55 -13.05 -0.42
CA VAL A 21 -4.59 -12.37 0.47
C VAL A 21 -5.13 -12.28 1.89
N LEU A 22 -6.40 -11.93 2.06
CA LEU A 22 -7.03 -11.90 3.39
C LEU A 22 -7.03 -13.28 4.06
N ASP A 23 -7.35 -14.33 3.30
CA ASP A 23 -7.32 -15.70 3.81
C ASP A 23 -5.88 -16.16 4.13
N HIS A 24 -4.92 -15.83 3.27
CA HIS A 24 -3.51 -16.11 3.51
C HIS A 24 -3.01 -15.46 4.81
N PHE A 25 -3.31 -14.20 5.03
CA PHE A 25 -2.91 -13.49 6.24
C PHE A 25 -3.56 -14.10 7.50
N ARG A 26 -4.87 -14.38 7.46
CA ARG A 26 -5.55 -15.04 8.59
C ARG A 26 -4.93 -16.40 8.92
N ASN A 27 -4.71 -17.23 7.90
CA ASN A 27 -4.12 -18.58 8.06
C ASN A 27 -2.66 -18.54 8.53
N SER A 28 -1.96 -17.41 8.31
CA SER A 28 -0.60 -17.15 8.78
C SER A 28 -0.54 -16.46 10.15
N GLY A 29 -1.68 -16.28 10.83
CA GLY A 29 -1.75 -15.63 12.13
C GLY A 29 -1.44 -14.12 12.09
N ILE A 30 -1.70 -13.46 10.95
CA ILE A 30 -1.55 -12.01 10.82
C ILE A 30 -2.86 -11.36 11.27
N GLU A 31 -2.84 -10.70 12.42
CA GLU A 31 -4.03 -10.06 13.00
C GLU A 31 -4.25 -8.64 12.46
N THR A 32 -3.18 -7.90 12.19
CA THR A 32 -3.25 -6.53 11.66
C THR A 32 -3.01 -6.53 10.17
N MET A 33 -3.93 -5.95 9.40
CA MET A 33 -3.83 -5.82 7.95
C MET A 33 -3.95 -4.35 7.57
N LEU A 34 -3.00 -3.87 6.76
CA LEU A 34 -2.90 -2.49 6.29
C LEU A 34 -3.07 -2.46 4.77
N ALA A 35 -3.89 -1.54 4.25
CA ALA A 35 -4.04 -1.31 2.81
C ALA A 35 -3.67 0.13 2.46
N VAL A 36 -2.85 0.30 1.44
CA VAL A 36 -2.25 1.59 1.07
C VAL A 36 -3.15 2.47 0.19
N GLY A 37 -4.39 2.05 -0.11
CA GLY A 37 -5.32 2.78 -0.98
C GLY A 37 -5.39 2.20 -2.39
N ASP A 38 -5.83 3.04 -3.32
CA ASP A 38 -6.16 2.66 -4.70
C ASP A 38 -7.01 1.39 -4.75
N ILE A 39 -8.13 1.45 -4.02
CA ILE A 39 -9.13 0.38 -3.91
C ILE A 39 -9.98 0.33 -5.16
N ALA A 40 -10.33 1.50 -5.69
CA ALA A 40 -11.17 1.71 -6.86
C ALA A 40 -10.41 1.54 -8.18
N ASP A 41 -11.15 1.55 -9.27
CA ASP A 41 -10.68 1.55 -10.65
C ASP A 41 -9.87 0.29 -11.00
N GLY A 42 -10.58 -0.73 -11.49
CA GLY A 42 -10.04 -2.04 -11.85
C GLY A 42 -11.11 -3.00 -12.35
N PRO A 43 -10.74 -4.25 -12.62
CA PRO A 43 -11.61 -5.18 -13.38
C PRO A 43 -12.80 -5.73 -12.60
N GLY A 44 -12.78 -5.67 -11.26
CA GLY A 44 -13.81 -6.29 -10.43
C GLY A 44 -14.84 -5.31 -9.87
N ASP A 45 -15.64 -5.79 -8.92
CA ASP A 45 -16.70 -5.01 -8.27
C ASP A 45 -16.18 -4.21 -7.08
N LEU A 46 -16.35 -2.90 -7.13
CA LEU A 46 -15.93 -1.98 -6.07
C LEU A 46 -16.70 -2.22 -4.76
N GLY A 47 -18.00 -2.48 -4.85
CA GLY A 47 -18.83 -2.72 -3.67
C GLY A 47 -18.38 -3.96 -2.91
N GLU A 48 -18.07 -5.04 -3.64
CA GLU A 48 -17.54 -6.27 -3.07
C GLU A 48 -16.13 -6.05 -2.47
N THR A 49 -15.27 -5.30 -3.17
CA THR A 49 -13.93 -4.96 -2.67
C THR A 49 -14.01 -4.22 -1.34
N CYS A 50 -14.84 -3.17 -1.26
CA CYS A 50 -15.05 -2.42 -0.02
C CYS A 50 -15.62 -3.31 1.10
N ALA A 51 -16.59 -4.17 0.79
CA ALA A 51 -17.19 -5.06 1.77
C ALA A 51 -16.20 -6.09 2.32
N LEU A 52 -15.27 -6.59 1.51
CA LEU A 52 -14.20 -7.49 1.94
C LEU A 52 -13.24 -6.79 2.91
N LEU A 53 -12.79 -5.57 2.59
CA LEU A 53 -11.90 -4.79 3.44
C LEU A 53 -12.56 -4.45 4.78
N GLU A 54 -13.82 -4.00 4.75
CA GLU A 54 -14.60 -3.66 5.94
C GLU A 54 -14.81 -4.89 6.82
N SER A 55 -15.26 -6.02 6.25
CA SER A 55 -15.52 -7.24 7.02
C SER A 55 -14.27 -7.90 7.60
N ALA A 56 -13.14 -7.71 6.95
CA ALA A 56 -11.84 -8.20 7.42
C ALA A 56 -11.18 -7.26 8.44
N GLY A 57 -11.74 -6.08 8.71
CA GLY A 57 -11.16 -5.10 9.62
C GLY A 57 -9.85 -4.50 9.11
N VAL A 58 -9.66 -4.44 7.78
CA VAL A 58 -8.43 -3.88 7.20
C VAL A 58 -8.35 -2.38 7.48
N LEU A 59 -7.21 -1.95 7.98
CA LEU A 59 -6.92 -0.54 8.22
C LEU A 59 -6.41 0.09 6.92
N ALA A 60 -7.31 0.68 6.15
CA ALA A 60 -6.99 1.28 4.86
C ALA A 60 -6.83 2.80 4.95
N VAL A 61 -6.13 3.38 3.97
CA VAL A 61 -6.08 4.80 3.66
C VAL A 61 -6.62 5.04 2.24
N ALA A 62 -6.96 6.29 1.91
CA ALA A 62 -7.40 6.65 0.57
C ALA A 62 -6.18 6.88 -0.35
N GLY A 63 -6.24 6.40 -1.60
CA GLY A 63 -5.32 6.76 -2.66
C GLY A 63 -5.89 7.82 -3.62
N ASN A 64 -5.14 8.09 -4.69
CA ASN A 64 -5.57 9.04 -5.71
C ASN A 64 -6.79 8.53 -6.50
N HIS A 65 -6.97 7.24 -6.68
CA HIS A 65 -8.14 6.67 -7.36
C HIS A 65 -9.42 6.89 -6.56
N GLU A 66 -9.41 6.80 -5.23
CA GLU A 66 -10.54 7.17 -4.37
C GLU A 66 -10.87 8.66 -4.53
N ARG A 67 -9.86 9.54 -4.48
CA ARG A 67 -10.04 10.99 -4.64
C ARG A 67 -10.63 11.33 -6.01
N TRP A 68 -10.12 10.73 -7.09
CA TRP A 68 -10.63 10.91 -8.44
C TRP A 68 -12.06 10.41 -8.60
N LEU A 69 -12.35 9.21 -8.10
CA LEU A 69 -13.70 8.63 -8.16
C LEU A 69 -14.72 9.50 -7.42
N LEU A 70 -14.41 9.91 -6.20
CA LEU A 70 -15.32 10.70 -5.37
C LEU A 70 -15.56 12.11 -5.92
N SER A 71 -14.57 12.70 -6.60
CA SER A 71 -14.66 14.00 -7.27
C SER A 71 -15.16 13.96 -8.73
N GLY A 72 -15.35 12.76 -9.29
CA GLY A 72 -15.75 12.57 -10.69
C GLY A 72 -14.65 12.89 -11.70
N GLN A 73 -13.38 12.92 -11.27
CA GLN A 73 -12.22 13.18 -12.14
C GLN A 73 -11.64 11.90 -12.71
N MET A 74 -10.84 12.00 -13.78
CA MET A 74 -10.08 10.88 -14.38
C MET A 74 -10.95 9.66 -14.70
N ARG A 75 -12.18 9.89 -15.23
CA ARG A 75 -13.13 8.79 -15.52
C ARG A 75 -12.95 8.19 -16.92
N ASP A 76 -12.00 8.68 -17.69
CA ASP A 76 -11.56 8.18 -19.00
C ASP A 76 -10.39 7.18 -18.91
N LEU A 77 -9.93 6.88 -17.70
CA LEU A 77 -8.91 5.84 -17.48
C LEU A 77 -9.42 4.45 -17.88
N PRO A 78 -8.54 3.57 -18.41
CA PRO A 78 -8.87 2.16 -18.55
C PRO A 78 -9.32 1.60 -17.20
N ASP A 79 -10.38 0.79 -17.22
CA ASP A 79 -10.96 0.14 -16.04
C ASP A 79 -11.47 1.11 -14.95
N ALA A 80 -11.72 2.40 -15.31
CA ALA A 80 -12.33 3.35 -14.38
C ALA A 80 -13.71 2.86 -13.92
N THR A 81 -13.93 2.80 -12.62
CA THR A 81 -15.23 2.44 -12.04
C THR A 81 -16.29 3.44 -12.48
N PRO A 82 -17.36 3.03 -13.18
CA PRO A 82 -18.43 3.93 -13.57
C PRO A 82 -19.10 4.55 -12.33
N LEU A 83 -19.33 5.87 -12.35
CA LEU A 83 -19.96 6.57 -11.21
C LEU A 83 -21.32 5.98 -10.85
N ALA A 84 -22.08 5.48 -11.85
CA ALA A 84 -23.36 4.82 -11.65
C ALA A 84 -23.25 3.45 -10.96
N ALA A 85 -22.10 2.81 -10.99
CA ALA A 85 -21.85 1.53 -10.31
C ALA A 85 -21.46 1.70 -8.83
N VAL A 86 -21.17 2.93 -8.39
CA VAL A 86 -20.75 3.20 -7.00
C VAL A 86 -21.96 3.16 -6.08
N THR A 87 -22.10 2.07 -5.33
CA THR A 87 -23.19 1.94 -4.36
C THR A 87 -23.07 2.98 -3.21
N PRO A 88 -24.18 3.38 -2.57
CA PRO A 88 -24.12 4.26 -1.40
C PRO A 88 -23.18 3.76 -0.29
N ARG A 89 -23.14 2.44 -0.06
CA ARG A 89 -22.27 1.81 0.94
C ARG A 89 -20.78 1.94 0.56
N ALA A 90 -20.42 1.62 -0.70
CA ALA A 90 -19.05 1.78 -1.18
C ALA A 90 -18.61 3.24 -1.10
N ARG A 91 -19.48 4.18 -1.52
CA ARG A 91 -19.19 5.61 -1.41
C ARG A 91 -18.94 6.04 0.04
N ALA A 92 -19.80 5.61 0.97
CA ALA A 92 -19.65 5.93 2.39
C ALA A 92 -18.33 5.36 2.95
N TYR A 93 -17.99 4.11 2.62
CA TYR A 93 -16.73 3.49 3.01
C TYR A 93 -15.52 4.30 2.49
N LEU A 94 -15.47 4.59 1.19
CA LEU A 94 -14.34 5.34 0.58
C LEU A 94 -14.23 6.77 1.15
N THR A 95 -15.36 7.43 1.39
CA THR A 95 -15.37 8.79 1.96
C THR A 95 -14.85 8.82 3.40
N ALA A 96 -15.01 7.73 4.16
CA ALA A 96 -14.54 7.61 5.53
C ALA A 96 -13.05 7.26 5.66
N LEU A 97 -12.38 6.91 4.56
CA LEU A 97 -10.95 6.61 4.59
C LEU A 97 -10.12 7.87 4.88
N PRO A 98 -9.21 7.83 5.84
CA PRO A 98 -8.25 8.91 6.04
C PRO A 98 -7.16 8.86 4.94
N LYS A 99 -6.46 9.96 4.75
CA LYS A 99 -5.27 9.99 3.88
C LYS A 99 -4.07 9.26 4.48
N THR A 100 -3.94 9.32 5.81
CA THR A 100 -2.83 8.72 6.53
C THR A 100 -3.29 8.06 7.82
N ARG A 101 -2.52 7.07 8.31
CA ARG A 101 -2.65 6.50 9.65
C ARG A 101 -1.28 6.35 10.28
N SER A 102 -1.18 6.62 11.57
CA SER A 102 0.07 6.46 12.33
C SER A 102 -0.05 5.33 13.35
N PHE A 103 1.03 4.58 13.50
CA PHE A 103 1.16 3.49 14.45
C PHE A 103 2.48 3.60 15.22
N THR A 104 2.51 3.04 16.42
CA THR A 104 3.77 2.84 17.16
C THR A 104 4.26 1.42 16.95
N SER A 105 5.57 1.24 16.75
CA SER A 105 6.22 -0.07 16.69
C SER A 105 7.44 -0.12 17.59
N PRO A 106 8.01 -1.32 17.89
CA PRO A 106 9.24 -1.42 18.69
C PRO A 106 10.44 -0.67 18.08
N ARG A 107 10.44 -0.53 16.74
CA ARG A 107 11.53 0.10 15.99
C ARG A 107 11.27 1.57 15.66
N GLY A 108 10.15 2.15 16.11
CA GLY A 108 9.79 3.55 15.91
C GLY A 108 8.42 3.74 15.24
N PRO A 109 8.02 5.00 15.03
CA PRO A 109 6.72 5.32 14.44
C PRO A 109 6.59 4.83 12.99
N VAL A 110 5.41 4.31 12.63
CA VAL A 110 5.03 3.84 11.30
C VAL A 110 3.92 4.72 10.77
N LEU A 111 4.11 5.28 9.58
CA LEU A 111 3.11 6.02 8.82
C LEU A 111 2.60 5.15 7.68
N LEU A 112 1.30 4.92 7.61
CA LEU A 112 0.61 4.36 6.46
C LEU A 112 0.04 5.51 5.63
N CYS A 113 0.37 5.55 4.35
CA CYS A 113 -0.16 6.52 3.38
C CYS A 113 -0.21 5.88 2.00
N HIS A 114 -0.80 6.56 1.01
CA HIS A 114 -0.80 6.05 -0.36
C HIS A 114 0.47 6.43 -1.11
N GLY A 115 0.75 7.72 -1.23
CA GLY A 115 1.98 8.25 -1.80
C GLY A 115 3.03 8.53 -0.72
N LEU A 116 3.32 9.79 -0.46
CA LEU A 116 4.23 10.22 0.60
C LEU A 116 3.51 11.23 1.52
N GLY A 117 3.19 10.80 2.74
CA GLY A 117 2.43 11.62 3.68
C GLY A 117 1.04 11.96 3.16
N GLU A 118 0.70 13.24 3.11
CA GLU A 118 -0.60 13.74 2.64
C GLU A 118 -0.71 13.83 1.11
N ASP A 119 0.42 13.73 0.39
CA ASP A 119 0.47 13.78 -1.08
C ASP A 119 0.30 12.36 -1.65
N ASP A 120 -0.88 12.09 -2.20
CA ASP A 120 -1.24 10.80 -2.77
C ASP A 120 -0.62 10.52 -4.16
N MET A 121 0.07 11.52 -4.75
CA MET A 121 0.75 11.39 -6.04
C MET A 121 2.27 11.32 -5.92
N ALA A 122 2.83 11.82 -4.80
CA ALA A 122 4.26 11.77 -4.59
C ALA A 122 4.73 10.34 -4.37
N THR A 123 5.85 9.96 -4.97
CA THR A 123 6.39 8.60 -4.85
C THR A 123 7.91 8.60 -4.83
N VAL A 124 8.46 7.52 -4.28
CA VAL A 124 9.84 7.10 -4.48
C VAL A 124 9.81 5.73 -5.15
N LYS A 125 10.60 5.56 -6.20
CA LYS A 125 10.74 4.28 -6.92
C LYS A 125 12.01 3.55 -6.47
N PRO A 126 12.11 2.24 -6.71
CA PRO A 126 13.30 1.47 -6.36
C PRO A 126 14.61 2.00 -6.95
N ASP A 127 14.54 2.62 -8.11
CA ASP A 127 15.65 3.10 -8.94
C ASP A 127 15.82 4.63 -8.95
N ASP A 128 15.04 5.38 -8.18
CA ASP A 128 15.23 6.82 -8.04
C ASP A 128 16.54 7.14 -7.30
N TYR A 129 17.32 8.09 -7.83
CA TYR A 129 18.56 8.58 -7.21
C TYR A 129 18.86 10.02 -7.64
N GLY A 130 19.82 10.67 -6.95
CA GLY A 130 20.24 12.03 -7.26
C GLY A 130 19.05 12.99 -7.30
N TYR A 131 18.88 13.69 -8.42
CA TYR A 131 17.87 14.73 -8.59
C TYR A 131 16.43 14.27 -8.33
N ASP A 132 16.07 13.02 -8.68
CA ASP A 132 14.73 12.48 -8.45
C ASP A 132 14.39 12.45 -6.94
N LEU A 133 15.38 12.12 -6.10
CA LEU A 133 15.21 12.16 -4.64
C LEU A 133 15.35 13.58 -4.11
N GLU A 134 16.33 14.34 -4.56
CA GLU A 134 16.63 15.69 -4.08
C GLU A 134 15.47 16.67 -4.32
N SER A 135 14.78 16.55 -5.46
CA SER A 135 13.63 17.39 -5.83
C SER A 135 12.30 16.94 -5.22
N ASN A 136 12.26 15.77 -4.57
CA ASN A 136 11.03 15.22 -4.01
C ASN A 136 10.68 15.89 -2.67
N ARG A 137 9.92 16.97 -2.75
CA ARG A 137 9.54 17.77 -1.58
C ARG A 137 8.82 16.95 -0.50
N ALA A 138 7.87 16.09 -0.88
CA ALA A 138 7.11 15.28 0.08
C ALA A 138 8.00 14.28 0.83
N LEU A 139 9.02 13.72 0.16
CA LEU A 139 10.03 12.88 0.80
C LEU A 139 10.79 13.66 1.89
N TRP A 140 11.29 14.85 1.56
CA TRP A 140 12.10 15.63 2.49
C TRP A 140 11.29 16.21 3.64
N GLU A 141 10.02 16.55 3.44
CA GLU A 141 9.10 16.92 4.53
C GLU A 141 8.95 15.78 5.56
N LEU A 142 8.90 14.51 5.12
CA LEU A 142 8.87 13.35 6.02
C LEU A 142 10.22 13.11 6.72
N VAL A 143 11.33 13.23 5.99
CA VAL A 143 12.70 13.05 6.52
C VAL A 143 13.01 14.11 7.58
N GLU A 144 12.75 15.38 7.29
CA GLU A 144 13.03 16.51 8.18
C GLU A 144 12.07 16.57 9.36
N GLY A 145 10.80 16.25 9.13
CA GLY A 145 9.76 16.23 10.17
C GLY A 145 9.98 15.17 11.25
N ARG A 146 10.69 14.08 10.94
CA ARG A 146 11.04 12.99 11.87
C ARG A 146 9.85 12.40 12.63
N THR A 147 8.64 12.55 12.07
CA THR A 147 7.40 12.04 12.68
C THR A 147 7.19 10.56 12.43
N ALA A 148 7.85 10.01 11.41
CA ALA A 148 7.85 8.60 11.07
C ALA A 148 9.30 8.08 10.93
N ARG A 149 9.53 6.85 11.37
CA ARG A 149 10.74 6.09 11.04
C ARG A 149 10.49 5.15 9.86
N PHE A 150 9.25 4.72 9.72
CA PHE A 150 8.81 3.83 8.65
C PHE A 150 7.62 4.45 7.92
N VAL A 151 7.64 4.37 6.59
CA VAL A 151 6.51 4.68 5.73
C VAL A 151 6.10 3.40 5.02
N VAL A 152 4.83 3.02 5.14
CA VAL A 152 4.21 1.96 4.35
C VAL A 152 3.34 2.63 3.29
N ASN A 153 3.67 2.42 2.02
CA ASN A 153 2.99 3.08 0.92
C ASN A 153 2.76 2.17 -0.31
N GLY A 154 2.17 2.75 -1.38
CA GLY A 154 1.84 2.13 -2.66
C GLY A 154 2.18 3.03 -3.84
N HIS A 155 1.19 3.33 -4.68
CA HIS A 155 1.17 4.23 -5.83
C HIS A 155 2.09 3.83 -7.00
N SER A 156 3.33 3.45 -6.74
CA SER A 156 4.27 3.07 -7.80
C SER A 156 4.04 1.64 -8.34
N HIS A 157 3.22 0.82 -7.67
CA HIS A 157 2.98 -0.61 -7.95
C HIS A 157 4.25 -1.47 -7.88
N ARG A 158 5.38 -0.92 -7.44
CA ARG A 158 6.69 -1.59 -7.40
C ARG A 158 7.09 -1.87 -5.96
N PRO A 159 7.23 -3.16 -5.56
CA PRO A 159 7.67 -3.48 -4.21
C PRO A 159 9.05 -2.87 -3.93
N MET A 160 9.21 -2.33 -2.74
CA MET A 160 10.45 -1.66 -2.38
C MET A 160 10.66 -1.68 -0.88
N LEU A 161 11.92 -1.81 -0.48
CA LEU A 161 12.41 -1.51 0.85
C LEU A 161 13.65 -0.63 0.72
N ARG A 162 13.56 0.65 1.10
CA ARG A 162 14.68 1.60 1.00
C ARG A 162 14.78 2.46 2.25
N ASN A 163 16.00 2.72 2.68
CA ASN A 163 16.26 3.72 3.71
C ASN A 163 16.85 4.99 3.06
N ILE A 164 16.24 6.12 3.31
CA ILE A 164 16.67 7.42 2.82
C ILE A 164 16.81 8.36 4.02
N SER A 165 18.04 8.71 4.36
CA SER A 165 18.35 9.62 5.47
C SER A 165 17.68 9.26 6.80
N GLY A 166 17.54 7.94 7.08
CA GLY A 166 16.94 7.44 8.31
C GLY A 166 15.44 7.12 8.22
N LEU A 167 14.76 7.53 7.15
CA LEU A 167 13.39 7.13 6.84
C LEU A 167 13.41 5.83 6.04
N THR A 168 12.75 4.79 6.54
CA THR A 168 12.63 3.51 5.82
C THR A 168 11.27 3.42 5.14
N ILE A 169 11.26 3.30 3.82
CA ILE A 169 10.06 3.21 2.99
C ILE A 169 9.84 1.75 2.58
N LEU A 170 8.63 1.23 2.88
CA LEU A 170 8.14 -0.09 2.52
C LEU A 170 7.01 0.08 1.49
N ASN A 171 7.27 -0.21 0.23
CA ASN A 171 6.19 -0.23 -0.76
C ASN A 171 5.62 -1.63 -0.89
N ALA A 172 4.31 -1.74 -0.72
CA ALA A 172 3.60 -3.02 -0.68
C ALA A 172 3.30 -3.59 -2.08
N GLY A 173 3.75 -2.93 -3.16
CA GLY A 173 3.46 -3.33 -4.53
C GLY A 173 1.99 -3.17 -4.90
N THR A 174 1.41 -4.12 -5.62
CA THR A 174 0.02 -4.07 -6.08
C THR A 174 -0.60 -5.47 -6.17
N LEU A 175 -1.91 -5.56 -6.03
CA LEU A 175 -2.68 -6.76 -6.40
C LEU A 175 -3.00 -6.79 -7.89
N HIS A 176 -2.88 -5.64 -8.58
CA HIS A 176 -3.26 -5.48 -9.99
C HIS A 176 -2.22 -6.10 -10.92
N GLY A 177 -2.66 -7.08 -11.72
CA GLY A 177 -1.77 -7.83 -12.64
C GLY A 177 -1.66 -7.27 -14.06
N ALA A 178 -2.29 -6.12 -14.37
CA ALA A 178 -2.21 -5.51 -15.68
C ALA A 178 -0.87 -4.76 -15.89
N ARG A 179 -0.59 -4.43 -17.16
CA ARG A 179 0.57 -3.63 -17.57
C ARG A 179 1.93 -4.22 -17.16
N GLY A 180 2.00 -5.54 -16.99
CA GLY A 180 3.25 -6.22 -16.62
C GLY A 180 3.63 -6.11 -15.15
N HIS A 181 2.74 -5.60 -14.29
CA HIS A 181 2.94 -5.63 -12.85
C HIS A 181 2.84 -7.06 -12.32
N ARG A 182 3.68 -7.38 -11.36
CA ARG A 182 3.69 -8.64 -10.61
C ARG A 182 2.76 -8.48 -9.40
N PRO A 183 1.63 -9.22 -9.34
CA PRO A 183 0.76 -9.17 -8.19
C PRO A 183 1.45 -9.74 -6.96
N ILE A 184 1.47 -8.97 -5.89
CA ILE A 184 2.10 -9.35 -4.63
C ILE A 184 1.28 -8.88 -3.42
N CYS A 185 1.56 -9.50 -2.27
CA CYS A 185 1.31 -8.93 -0.96
C CYS A 185 2.57 -9.07 -0.10
N ALA A 186 2.60 -8.44 1.05
CA ALA A 186 3.78 -8.49 1.90
C ALA A 186 3.42 -8.64 3.39
N VAL A 187 4.39 -9.05 4.20
CA VAL A 187 4.32 -8.96 5.65
C VAL A 187 5.48 -8.11 6.14
N GLY A 188 5.15 -7.01 6.79
CA GLY A 188 6.12 -6.19 7.52
C GLY A 188 6.21 -6.65 8.96
N ASP A 189 7.38 -7.08 9.39
CA ASP A 189 7.67 -7.44 10.78
C ASP A 189 8.55 -6.35 11.40
N PHE A 190 7.93 -5.52 12.23
CA PHE A 190 8.57 -4.37 12.89
C PHE A 190 9.23 -4.76 14.22
N ASP A 191 9.10 -6.01 14.65
CA ASP A 191 9.82 -6.56 15.79
C ASP A 191 11.12 -7.18 15.33
N GLU A 192 11.04 -8.14 14.41
CA GLU A 192 12.21 -8.82 13.84
C GLU A 192 12.98 -7.94 12.82
N GLY A 193 12.33 -6.99 12.17
CA GLY A 193 12.96 -6.03 11.26
C GLY A 193 13.12 -6.51 9.83
N TYR A 194 12.05 -7.02 9.22
CA TYR A 194 12.06 -7.45 7.82
C TYR A 194 10.75 -7.16 7.07
N LEU A 195 10.85 -7.19 5.76
CA LEU A 195 9.73 -7.21 4.83
C LEU A 195 9.77 -8.53 4.06
N GLN A 196 8.74 -9.37 4.20
CA GLN A 196 8.57 -10.60 3.44
C GLN A 196 7.59 -10.35 2.30
N ILE A 197 8.03 -10.56 1.07
CA ILE A 197 7.20 -10.48 -0.15
C ILE A 197 6.63 -11.85 -0.46
N TYR A 198 5.40 -11.87 -0.93
CA TYR A 198 4.69 -13.06 -1.41
C TYR A 198 4.19 -12.82 -2.83
N ASP A 199 4.48 -13.75 -3.73
CA ASP A 199 3.88 -13.79 -5.06
C ASP A 199 2.44 -14.28 -5.02
N ILE A 200 1.58 -13.62 -5.78
CA ILE A 200 0.19 -14.02 -5.96
C ILE A 200 0.02 -14.51 -7.40
N THR A 201 -0.21 -15.80 -7.54
CA THR A 201 -0.61 -16.43 -8.80
C THR A 201 -2.09 -16.82 -8.78
N ASP A 202 -2.63 -17.30 -9.90
CA ASP A 202 -4.02 -17.74 -9.95
C ASP A 202 -4.30 -18.94 -9.04
N ASP A 203 -3.29 -19.74 -8.71
CA ASP A 203 -3.46 -20.95 -7.91
C ASP A 203 -3.03 -20.78 -6.43
N ARG A 204 -2.05 -19.93 -6.14
CA ARG A 204 -1.43 -19.88 -4.81
C ARG A 204 -0.80 -18.55 -4.46
N ILE A 205 -0.58 -18.35 -3.15
CA ILE A 205 0.33 -17.35 -2.61
C ILE A 205 1.57 -18.07 -2.09
N SER A 206 2.75 -17.63 -2.51
CA SER A 206 4.02 -18.26 -2.15
C SER A 206 5.06 -17.25 -1.72
N ALA A 207 5.84 -17.58 -0.69
CA ALA A 207 6.95 -16.75 -0.25
C ALA A 207 7.96 -16.57 -1.40
N ALA A 208 8.36 -15.33 -1.64
CA ALA A 208 9.31 -14.95 -2.67
C ALA A 208 10.58 -14.39 -2.05
N GLU A 209 10.61 -13.12 -1.70
CA GLU A 209 11.79 -12.40 -1.25
C GLU A 209 11.62 -11.94 0.19
N ARG A 210 12.72 -11.98 0.95
CA ARG A 210 12.78 -11.36 2.29
C ARG A 210 13.90 -10.34 2.31
N TRP A 211 13.55 -9.11 2.67
CA TRP A 211 14.47 -8.00 2.81
C TRP A 211 14.53 -7.54 4.27
N THR A 212 15.74 -7.39 4.82
CA THR A 212 15.90 -6.87 6.19
C THR A 212 15.99 -5.36 6.20
N PHE A 213 15.50 -4.71 7.25
CA PHE A 213 15.59 -3.25 7.39
C PHE A 213 17.06 -2.75 7.45
N GLU A 214 17.97 -3.61 7.87
CA GLU A 214 19.41 -3.33 7.87
C GLU A 214 20.01 -3.30 6.45
N GLN A 215 19.54 -4.17 5.55
CA GLN A 215 19.96 -4.16 4.14
C GLN A 215 19.50 -2.89 3.42
N ALA A 216 18.31 -2.36 3.76
CA ALA A 216 17.79 -1.13 3.21
C ALA A 216 18.66 0.09 3.50
N SER A 217 19.46 0.05 4.57
CA SER A 217 20.34 1.14 5.01
C SER A 217 21.73 1.15 4.34
N ARG A 218 22.02 0.15 3.49
CA ARG A 218 23.29 0.12 2.75
C ARG A 218 23.17 1.01 1.51
N PRO A 219 24.07 1.96 1.28
CA PRO A 219 24.10 2.71 0.04
C PRO A 219 24.30 1.69 -1.10
N HIS A 220 23.42 1.73 -2.10
CA HIS A 220 23.69 1.05 -3.35
C HIS A 220 24.90 1.76 -3.99
N LEU A 221 26.06 1.11 -3.95
CA LEU A 221 27.27 1.50 -4.66
C LEU A 221 27.05 1.39 -6.17
#